data_b7d2152aadf52bc5ce7bd149c403eb86
#
_entry.id   b7d2152aadf52bc5ce7bd149c403eb86
#
_cell.length_a   1.000
_cell.length_b   1.000
_cell.length_c   1.000
_cell.angle_alpha   90.00
_cell.angle_beta   90.00
_cell.angle_gamma   90.00
#
_symmetry.space_group_name_H-M   'P 1'
#
loop_
_entity.id
_entity.type
_entity.pdbx_description
1 polymer ?
#
loop_
_entity_poly.entity_id
_entity_poly.type
_entity_poly.pdbx_seq_one_letter_code
_entity_poly.pdbx_strand_id
1 'polypeptide(L)'
;MLLGVALMFTLLVPAMAAEPEEGIESETVVATEELQAIPEEEMVINDAEFLADATISTTSLGNDVYEIEVRGEESGATAESGEASSVSASIIAFGEEELGKIEDSIQRAATGTGSSDPKASGWVYMGNSLYLETTINYSYKTVSGEKMYKMTSVKTKVQIQNGTTFSNRSVKFVSHMALQTGKEVTKAISSSAPSTCTVSAPSDWGYVTKEGLLYGVHFYCTANRPGGNSQKIDFYHDLFE
;
A
#
# COMPACT_ATOMS: atom_id res chain seq x y z
N MET A 1 -7.14 -45.29 -67.21
CA MET A 1 -8.19 -44.75 -66.39
C MET A 1 -7.71 -44.85 -64.92
N LEU A 2 -7.04 -43.81 -64.39
CA LEU A 2 -6.58 -43.81 -63.03
C LEU A 2 -7.46 -42.86 -62.20
N LEU A 3 -8.14 -43.41 -61.23
CA LEU A 3 -8.95 -42.65 -60.26
C LEU A 3 -8.02 -42.14 -59.21
N GLY A 4 -7.84 -40.77 -59.09
CA GLY A 4 -7.16 -40.14 -58.03
C GLY A 4 -8.10 -39.90 -56.82
N VAL A 5 -7.79 -40.51 -55.71
CA VAL A 5 -8.48 -40.28 -54.44
C VAL A 5 -7.76 -39.06 -53.73
N ALA A 6 -8.46 -37.94 -53.64
CA ALA A 6 -8.00 -36.80 -52.87
C ALA A 6 -8.34 -37.03 -51.40
N LEU A 7 -7.32 -37.18 -50.56
CA LEU A 7 -7.44 -37.25 -49.11
C LEU A 7 -7.45 -35.84 -48.54
N MET A 8 -8.61 -35.33 -48.09
CA MET A 8 -8.70 -34.10 -47.33
C MET A 8 -8.29 -34.38 -45.89
N PHE A 9 -7.15 -33.82 -45.47
CA PHE A 9 -6.78 -33.70 -44.06
C PHE A 9 -7.45 -32.46 -43.47
N THR A 10 -8.49 -32.66 -42.68
CA THR A 10 -8.98 -31.61 -41.77
C THR A 10 -8.05 -31.50 -40.58
N LEU A 11 -7.28 -30.44 -40.56
CA LEU A 11 -6.51 -30.04 -39.37
C LEU A 11 -7.49 -29.54 -38.28
N LEU A 12 -7.73 -30.37 -37.26
CA LEU A 12 -8.33 -29.91 -36.01
C LEU A 12 -7.28 -29.01 -35.31
N VAL A 13 -7.53 -27.73 -35.31
CA VAL A 13 -6.84 -26.80 -34.43
C VAL A 13 -7.44 -26.99 -33.04
N PRO A 14 -6.67 -27.36 -32.02
CA PRO A 14 -7.20 -27.36 -30.66
C PRO A 14 -7.53 -25.93 -30.27
N ALA A 15 -8.78 -25.70 -29.88
CA ALA A 15 -9.18 -24.45 -29.24
C ALA A 15 -8.33 -24.28 -27.98
N MET A 16 -7.41 -23.31 -27.99
CA MET A 16 -6.76 -22.85 -26.76
C MET A 16 -7.87 -22.32 -25.87
N ALA A 17 -8.05 -22.96 -24.72
CA ALA A 17 -8.88 -22.43 -23.65
C ALA A 17 -8.32 -21.08 -23.29
N ALA A 18 -9.15 -20.04 -23.40
CA ALA A 18 -8.84 -18.72 -22.87
C ALA A 18 -8.59 -18.88 -21.38
N GLU A 19 -7.45 -18.41 -20.91
CA GLU A 19 -7.20 -18.24 -19.48
C GLU A 19 -8.30 -17.34 -18.90
N PRO A 20 -8.82 -17.63 -17.69
CA PRO A 20 -9.80 -16.76 -17.07
C PRO A 20 -9.16 -15.40 -16.83
N GLU A 21 -9.72 -14.36 -17.42
CA GLU A 21 -9.38 -12.99 -17.10
C GLU A 21 -9.59 -12.79 -15.60
N GLU A 22 -8.52 -12.40 -14.88
CA GLU A 22 -8.60 -12.02 -13.48
C GLU A 22 -9.65 -10.90 -13.35
N GLY A 23 -10.74 -11.17 -12.64
CA GLY A 23 -11.85 -10.27 -12.52
C GLY A 23 -11.43 -8.98 -11.81
N ILE A 24 -11.41 -7.87 -12.53
CA ILE A 24 -11.29 -6.53 -11.97
C ILE A 24 -12.67 -6.17 -11.40
N GLU A 25 -12.87 -6.39 -10.10
CA GLU A 25 -14.05 -5.87 -9.41
C GLU A 25 -13.90 -4.35 -9.25
N SER A 26 -14.62 -3.57 -10.05
CA SER A 26 -14.68 -2.12 -9.88
C SER A 26 -15.78 -1.76 -8.89
N GLU A 27 -15.41 -1.48 -7.66
CA GLU A 27 -16.31 -0.86 -6.70
C GLU A 27 -16.38 0.65 -7.00
N THR A 28 -17.50 1.11 -7.53
CA THR A 28 -17.70 2.51 -7.91
C THR A 28 -17.99 3.32 -6.65
N VAL A 29 -16.97 3.92 -6.07
CA VAL A 29 -17.17 4.98 -5.05
C VAL A 29 -17.44 6.28 -5.79
N VAL A 30 -18.69 6.74 -5.74
CA VAL A 30 -19.09 8.04 -6.30
C VAL A 30 -18.91 9.10 -5.23
N ALA A 31 -17.83 9.85 -5.29
CA ALA A 31 -17.68 11.10 -4.57
C ALA A 31 -16.91 12.10 -5.44
N THR A 32 -17.55 13.22 -5.74
CA THR A 32 -16.98 14.41 -6.40
C THR A 32 -16.46 15.38 -5.32
N GLU A 33 -15.53 14.95 -4.48
CA GLU A 33 -14.81 15.86 -3.59
C GLU A 33 -13.38 16.01 -4.10
N GLU A 34 -12.90 17.25 -4.18
CA GLU A 34 -11.50 17.54 -4.44
C GLU A 34 -10.64 16.81 -3.39
N LEU A 35 -9.48 16.30 -3.80
CA LEU A 35 -8.52 15.68 -2.89
C LEU A 35 -8.20 16.69 -1.78
N GLN A 36 -8.80 16.53 -0.62
CA GLN A 36 -8.55 17.40 0.52
C GLN A 36 -7.19 17.05 1.12
N ALA A 37 -6.45 18.08 1.55
CA ALA A 37 -5.23 17.87 2.31
C ALA A 37 -5.56 17.09 3.58
N ILE A 38 -4.76 16.08 3.89
CA ILE A 38 -4.85 15.37 5.16
C ILE A 38 -4.34 16.32 6.23
N PRO A 39 -5.06 16.55 7.33
CA PRO A 39 -4.54 17.30 8.45
C PRO A 39 -3.20 16.69 8.93
N GLU A 40 -2.20 17.52 9.18
CA GLU A 40 -0.86 17.03 9.55
C GLU A 40 -0.89 16.20 10.83
N GLU A 41 -1.81 16.50 11.76
CA GLU A 41 -2.08 15.73 12.97
C GLU A 41 -2.66 14.32 12.72
N GLU A 42 -3.19 14.05 11.52
CA GLU A 42 -3.71 12.75 11.14
C GLU A 42 -2.68 11.87 10.41
N MET A 43 -1.49 12.37 10.13
CA MET A 43 -0.41 11.60 9.53
C MET A 43 0.34 10.82 10.63
N VAL A 44 0.48 9.50 10.45
CA VAL A 44 1.13 8.64 11.46
C VAL A 44 2.59 9.03 11.73
N ILE A 45 3.27 9.60 10.75
CA ILE A 45 4.65 10.10 10.90
C ILE A 45 4.77 11.30 11.85
N ASN A 46 3.67 11.92 12.26
CA ASN A 46 3.64 13.00 13.24
C ASN A 46 3.26 12.50 14.65
N ASP A 47 3.05 11.20 14.81
CA ASP A 47 2.84 10.54 16.09
C ASP A 47 4.19 10.12 16.68
N ALA A 48 4.60 10.78 17.77
CA ALA A 48 5.89 10.52 18.41
C ALA A 48 5.96 9.13 19.06
N GLU A 49 4.84 8.58 19.55
CA GLU A 49 4.79 7.23 20.11
C GLU A 49 4.98 6.20 19.01
N PHE A 50 4.33 6.40 17.87
CA PHE A 50 4.51 5.56 16.69
C PHE A 50 5.95 5.58 16.19
N LEU A 51 6.55 6.79 16.04
CA LEU A 51 7.92 6.93 15.55
C LEU A 51 8.98 6.37 16.50
N ALA A 52 8.73 6.34 17.82
CA ALA A 52 9.69 5.83 18.80
C ALA A 52 9.97 4.33 18.62
N ASP A 53 8.97 3.57 18.17
CA ASP A 53 9.06 2.11 17.96
C ASP A 53 9.10 1.72 16.47
N ALA A 54 9.01 2.70 15.56
CA ALA A 54 8.98 2.43 14.13
C ALA A 54 10.35 2.06 13.55
N THR A 55 10.34 1.16 12.58
CA THR A 55 11.48 0.91 11.71
C THR A 55 11.48 1.91 10.56
N ILE A 56 12.62 2.58 10.33
CA ILE A 56 12.79 3.57 9.27
C ILE A 56 13.85 3.07 8.30
N SER A 57 13.55 3.07 7.02
CA SER A 57 14.48 2.69 5.96
C SER A 57 14.40 3.66 4.78
N THR A 58 15.52 3.85 4.07
CA THR A 58 15.60 4.71 2.89
C THR A 58 16.08 3.91 1.69
N THR A 59 15.39 4.05 0.56
CA THR A 59 15.70 3.37 -0.69
C THR A 59 15.74 4.36 -1.85
N SER A 60 16.76 4.27 -2.71
CA SER A 60 16.80 5.04 -3.96
C SER A 60 15.95 4.36 -5.03
N LEU A 61 14.99 5.11 -5.58
CA LEU A 61 14.16 4.68 -6.72
C LEU A 61 14.77 5.04 -8.09
N GLY A 62 15.97 5.66 -8.08
CA GLY A 62 16.62 6.18 -9.27
C GLY A 62 16.15 7.57 -9.68
N ASN A 63 16.87 8.24 -10.63
CA ASN A 63 16.54 9.58 -11.12
C ASN A 63 16.35 10.63 -10.03
N ASP A 64 17.17 10.58 -8.99
CA ASP A 64 17.13 11.51 -7.85
C ASP A 64 15.79 11.45 -7.07
N VAL A 65 15.18 10.27 -7.03
CA VAL A 65 13.97 9.97 -6.27
C VAL A 65 14.29 8.97 -5.19
N TYR A 66 13.85 9.24 -3.97
CA TYR A 66 14.10 8.42 -2.80
C TYR A 66 12.80 8.11 -2.08
N GLU A 67 12.71 6.92 -1.53
CA GLU A 67 11.61 6.49 -0.66
C GLU A 67 12.13 6.34 0.76
N ILE A 68 11.46 6.98 1.70
CA ILE A 68 11.66 6.80 3.13
C ILE A 68 10.43 6.04 3.63
N GLU A 69 10.64 4.81 4.06
CA GLU A 69 9.59 3.98 4.61
C GLU A 69 9.65 4.00 6.14
N VAL A 70 8.48 4.16 6.78
CA VAL A 70 8.30 4.15 8.23
C VAL A 70 7.24 3.10 8.56
N ARG A 71 7.62 2.06 9.28
CA ARG A 71 6.74 0.95 9.68
C ARG A 71 6.59 0.85 11.17
N GLY A 72 5.38 0.63 11.64
CA GLY A 72 5.08 0.36 13.04
C GLY A 72 3.85 -0.52 13.19
N GLU A 73 3.76 -1.22 14.31
CA GLU A 73 2.56 -1.95 14.71
C GLU A 73 1.77 -1.12 15.72
N GLU A 74 0.49 -0.82 15.43
CA GLU A 74 -0.44 -0.42 16.48
C GLU A 74 -0.77 -1.65 17.32
N SER A 75 -0.19 -1.73 18.53
CA SER A 75 -0.34 -2.90 19.40
C SER A 75 -1.69 -2.95 20.09
N GLY A 76 -2.48 -3.96 19.73
CA GLY A 76 -3.71 -4.34 20.44
C GLY A 76 -3.78 -5.81 20.87
N ALA A 77 -2.72 -6.58 20.65
CA ALA A 77 -2.80 -8.04 20.51
C ALA A 77 -2.39 -8.87 21.72
N THR A 78 -2.84 -8.54 22.94
CA THR A 78 -2.62 -9.39 24.13
C THR A 78 -3.75 -10.40 24.39
N ALA A 79 -4.91 -10.26 23.74
CA ALA A 79 -6.06 -11.14 23.89
C ALA A 79 -5.96 -12.42 23.01
N GLU A 80 -6.75 -13.46 23.35
CA GLU A 80 -6.84 -14.70 22.53
C GLU A 80 -7.48 -14.47 21.16
N SER A 81 -8.27 -13.42 21.01
CA SER A 81 -8.88 -12.98 19.75
C SER A 81 -9.20 -11.49 19.82
N GLY A 82 -9.24 -10.82 18.66
CA GLY A 82 -9.55 -9.39 18.59
C GLY A 82 -9.34 -8.83 17.19
N GLU A 83 -9.35 -7.51 17.15
CA GLU A 83 -9.00 -6.71 15.97
C GLU A 83 -7.76 -5.89 16.29
N ALA A 84 -6.95 -5.65 15.28
CA ALA A 84 -5.76 -4.82 15.38
C ALA A 84 -5.44 -4.22 14.00
N SER A 85 -4.48 -3.31 13.98
CA SER A 85 -3.98 -2.71 12.73
C SER A 85 -2.46 -2.73 12.69
N SER A 86 -1.92 -2.72 11.47
CA SER A 86 -0.53 -2.46 11.15
C SER A 86 -0.48 -1.24 10.26
N VAL A 87 0.45 -0.33 10.53
CA VAL A 87 0.57 0.94 9.80
C VAL A 87 1.95 1.02 9.16
N SER A 88 1.97 1.40 7.90
CA SER A 88 3.20 1.73 7.18
C SER A 88 3.00 3.03 6.41
N ALA A 89 4.00 3.89 6.44
CA ALA A 89 4.00 5.14 5.70
C ALA A 89 5.24 5.20 4.79
N SER A 90 5.09 5.86 3.65
CA SER A 90 6.17 6.13 2.70
C SER A 90 6.18 7.60 2.34
N ILE A 91 7.36 8.20 2.38
CA ILE A 91 7.60 9.57 1.92
C ILE A 91 8.50 9.51 0.70
N ILE A 92 8.01 9.99 -0.44
CA ILE A 92 8.79 10.05 -1.68
C ILE A 92 9.43 11.41 -1.79
N ALA A 93 10.73 11.49 -1.56
CA ALA A 93 11.55 12.68 -1.67
C ALA A 93 12.11 12.85 -3.10
N PHE A 94 12.17 14.07 -3.58
CA PHE A 94 12.71 14.42 -4.88
C PHE A 94 13.98 15.27 -4.73
N GLY A 95 15.13 14.64 -4.82
CA GLY A 95 16.46 15.22 -4.64
C GLY A 95 17.08 14.91 -3.26
N GLU A 96 18.42 14.81 -3.24
CA GLU A 96 19.19 14.52 -2.01
C GLU A 96 19.01 15.59 -0.92
N GLU A 97 18.87 16.86 -1.32
CA GLU A 97 18.66 17.96 -0.35
C GLU A 97 17.31 17.82 0.37
N GLU A 98 16.28 17.43 -0.37
CA GLU A 98 14.94 17.22 0.21
C GLU A 98 14.93 15.97 1.10
N LEU A 99 15.57 14.89 0.65
CA LEU A 99 15.76 13.68 1.44
C LEU A 99 16.40 14.00 2.81
N GLY A 100 17.53 14.70 2.84
CA GLY A 100 18.22 15.04 4.08
C GLY A 100 17.36 15.85 5.05
N LYS A 101 16.56 16.82 4.54
CA LYS A 101 15.64 17.60 5.38
C LYS A 101 14.55 16.73 6.01
N ILE A 102 14.01 15.78 5.25
CA ILE A 102 12.97 14.87 5.73
C ILE A 102 13.55 13.93 6.78
N GLU A 103 14.68 13.27 6.52
CA GLU A 103 15.35 12.36 7.45
C GLU A 103 15.69 13.07 8.78
N ASP A 104 16.28 14.26 8.72
CA ASP A 104 16.56 15.07 9.90
C ASP A 104 15.29 15.42 10.70
N SER A 105 14.18 15.67 10.02
CA SER A 105 12.91 16.00 10.69
C SER A 105 12.26 14.78 11.33
N ILE A 106 12.30 13.61 10.69
CA ILE A 106 11.83 12.34 11.27
C ILE A 106 12.64 12.01 12.52
N GLN A 107 13.95 12.13 12.47
CA GLN A 107 14.82 11.86 13.63
C GLN A 107 14.52 12.80 14.79
N ARG A 108 14.27 14.08 14.52
CA ARG A 108 13.87 15.04 15.57
C ARG A 108 12.51 14.70 16.16
N ALA A 109 11.52 14.34 15.34
CA ALA A 109 10.19 13.92 15.79
C ALA A 109 10.26 12.68 16.70
N ALA A 110 11.02 11.65 16.27
CA ALA A 110 11.21 10.42 17.04
C ALA A 110 11.93 10.61 18.38
N THR A 111 12.85 11.59 18.47
CA THR A 111 13.63 11.84 19.71
C THR A 111 13.01 12.87 20.65
N GLY A 112 11.92 13.51 20.25
CA GLY A 112 11.28 14.58 21.02
C GLY A 112 12.17 15.84 21.23
N THR A 113 13.27 15.98 20.48
CA THR A 113 14.23 17.08 20.61
C THR A 113 13.81 18.32 19.80
N GLY A 114 12.53 18.58 19.72
CA GLY A 114 11.99 19.70 18.95
C GLY A 114 12.11 21.04 19.63
N SER A 115 12.11 22.12 18.85
CA SER A 115 12.12 23.54 19.22
C SER A 115 10.90 23.91 20.09
N SER A 116 11.01 24.99 20.86
CA SER A 116 9.93 25.55 21.70
C SER A 116 8.71 26.10 20.91
N ASP A 117 8.72 26.04 19.58
CA ASP A 117 7.57 26.33 18.72
C ASP A 117 6.75 25.06 18.55
N PRO A 118 5.47 25.00 19.02
CA PRO A 118 4.62 23.83 18.89
C PRO A 118 4.37 23.41 17.44
N LYS A 119 4.51 24.32 16.48
CA LYS A 119 4.41 24.01 15.04
C LYS A 119 5.73 23.53 14.42
N ALA A 120 6.86 23.79 15.07
CA ALA A 120 8.18 23.40 14.60
C ALA A 120 8.73 22.16 15.31
N SER A 121 8.09 21.70 16.40
CA SER A 121 8.68 20.76 17.36
C SER A 121 8.20 19.33 17.28
N GLY A 122 7.25 19.00 16.42
CA GLY A 122 6.70 17.65 16.40
C GLY A 122 6.32 17.15 15.00
N TRP A 123 6.36 17.99 13.98
CA TRP A 123 5.89 17.57 12.66
C TRP A 123 7.04 17.31 11.70
N VAL A 124 6.95 16.20 11.00
CA VAL A 124 7.92 15.83 9.96
C VAL A 124 7.81 16.83 8.80
N TYR A 125 8.95 17.36 8.40
CA TYR A 125 9.04 18.25 7.25
C TYR A 125 8.72 17.46 5.97
N MET A 126 7.71 17.90 5.23
CA MET A 126 7.27 17.22 4.01
C MET A 126 7.76 17.87 2.71
N GLY A 127 8.09 19.17 2.74
CA GLY A 127 8.62 19.92 1.59
C GLY A 127 7.90 19.67 0.27
N ASN A 128 8.64 19.27 -0.75
CA ASN A 128 8.13 18.89 -2.09
C ASN A 128 7.93 17.37 -2.23
N SER A 129 7.76 16.65 -1.14
CA SER A 129 7.59 15.20 -1.14
C SER A 129 6.14 14.76 -1.38
N LEU A 130 5.96 13.46 -1.54
CA LEU A 130 4.66 12.80 -1.52
C LEU A 130 4.58 11.97 -0.26
N TYR A 131 3.43 11.98 0.37
CA TYR A 131 3.14 11.11 1.50
C TYR A 131 2.11 10.04 1.11
N LEU A 132 2.43 8.82 1.45
CA LEU A 132 1.59 7.64 1.28
C LEU A 132 1.50 6.93 2.62
N GLU A 133 0.31 6.49 3.02
CA GLU A 133 0.11 5.71 4.23
C GLU A 133 -0.87 4.58 3.95
N THR A 134 -0.57 3.40 4.46
CA THR A 134 -1.48 2.27 4.47
C THR A 134 -1.66 1.77 5.89
N THR A 135 -2.91 1.54 6.29
CA THR A 135 -3.26 0.86 7.53
C THR A 135 -3.96 -0.44 7.18
N ILE A 136 -3.34 -1.58 7.43
CA ILE A 136 -3.97 -2.89 7.28
C ILE A 136 -4.75 -3.18 8.55
N ASN A 137 -6.08 -3.24 8.46
CA ASN A 137 -6.91 -3.71 9.55
C ASN A 137 -7.08 -5.23 9.43
N TYR A 138 -6.93 -5.92 10.55
CA TYR A 138 -7.05 -7.37 10.59
C TYR A 138 -7.71 -7.85 11.88
N SER A 139 -8.39 -8.99 11.79
CA SER A 139 -8.80 -9.76 12.96
C SER A 139 -7.82 -10.90 13.21
N TYR A 140 -7.66 -11.27 14.47
CA TYR A 140 -6.84 -12.41 14.86
C TYR A 140 -7.58 -13.29 15.88
N LYS A 141 -7.19 -14.55 15.92
CA LYS A 141 -7.68 -15.53 16.90
C LYS A 141 -6.61 -16.59 17.15
N THR A 142 -6.64 -17.20 18.33
CA THR A 142 -5.79 -18.35 18.66
C THR A 142 -6.58 -19.64 18.51
N VAL A 143 -6.06 -20.58 17.73
CA VAL A 143 -6.64 -21.91 17.52
C VAL A 143 -5.57 -22.93 17.83
N SER A 144 -5.82 -23.81 18.81
CA SER A 144 -4.87 -24.84 19.23
C SER A 144 -3.48 -24.31 19.63
N GLY A 145 -3.43 -23.09 20.17
CA GLY A 145 -2.18 -22.43 20.57
C GLY A 145 -1.49 -21.65 19.46
N GLU A 146 -1.98 -21.70 18.23
CA GLU A 146 -1.44 -20.97 17.08
C GLU A 146 -2.28 -19.72 16.77
N LYS A 147 -1.60 -18.58 16.60
CA LYS A 147 -2.26 -17.32 16.25
C LYS A 147 -2.51 -17.26 14.75
N MET A 148 -3.75 -16.98 14.39
CA MET A 148 -4.21 -16.87 13.00
C MET A 148 -4.74 -15.46 12.74
N TYR A 149 -4.54 -14.97 11.53
CA TYR A 149 -4.80 -13.59 11.11
C TYR A 149 -5.67 -13.55 9.85
N LYS A 150 -6.53 -12.54 9.77
CA LYS A 150 -7.37 -12.30 8.59
C LYS A 150 -7.44 -10.80 8.32
N MET A 151 -6.92 -10.35 7.16
CA MET A 151 -7.15 -8.98 6.70
C MET A 151 -8.64 -8.70 6.52
N THR A 152 -9.10 -7.55 7.00
CA THR A 152 -10.50 -7.10 6.88
C THR A 152 -10.64 -5.91 5.94
N SER A 153 -9.71 -4.98 5.99
CA SER A 153 -9.66 -3.83 5.10
C SER A 153 -8.29 -3.18 5.10
N VAL A 154 -8.07 -2.31 4.12
CA VAL A 154 -6.92 -1.42 4.07
C VAL A 154 -7.42 0.01 3.97
N LYS A 155 -6.98 0.88 4.88
CA LYS A 155 -7.14 2.32 4.76
C LYS A 155 -5.90 2.87 4.08
N THR A 156 -6.09 3.65 3.02
CA THR A 156 -4.99 4.33 2.31
C THR A 156 -5.12 5.82 2.49
N LYS A 157 -4.01 6.51 2.72
CA LYS A 157 -3.93 7.96 2.71
C LYS A 157 -2.88 8.42 1.72
N VAL A 158 -3.16 9.50 1.00
CA VAL A 158 -2.21 10.16 0.10
C VAL A 158 -2.25 11.66 0.33
N GLN A 159 -1.09 12.26 0.56
CA GLN A 159 -0.93 13.71 0.67
C GLN A 159 -0.17 14.23 -0.53
N ILE A 160 -0.73 15.25 -1.16
CA ILE A 160 -0.15 15.93 -2.31
C ILE A 160 0.35 17.29 -1.85
N GLN A 161 1.53 17.66 -2.31
CA GLN A 161 2.05 19.00 -2.12
C GLN A 161 2.47 19.61 -3.46
N ASN A 162 2.36 20.92 -3.58
CA ASN A 162 2.92 21.72 -4.68
C ASN A 162 2.46 21.32 -6.09
N GLY A 163 1.15 21.06 -6.28
CA GLY A 163 0.55 20.81 -7.58
C GLY A 163 0.85 19.43 -8.18
N THR A 164 1.45 18.52 -7.42
CA THR A 164 1.54 17.11 -7.79
C THR A 164 0.16 16.49 -7.75
N THR A 165 -0.15 15.62 -8.70
CA THR A 165 -1.43 14.88 -8.74
C THR A 165 -1.18 13.39 -8.73
N PHE A 166 -2.14 12.62 -8.23
CA PHE A 166 -2.12 11.17 -8.30
C PHE A 166 -3.12 10.65 -9.32
N SER A 167 -2.71 9.62 -10.05
CA SER A 167 -3.59 8.86 -10.95
C SER A 167 -3.37 7.36 -10.75
N ASN A 168 -4.27 6.55 -11.30
CA ASN A 168 -4.17 5.09 -11.33
C ASN A 168 -3.94 4.47 -9.93
N ARG A 169 -4.65 4.98 -8.91
CA ARG A 169 -4.58 4.42 -7.57
C ARG A 169 -5.26 3.05 -7.52
N SER A 170 -4.60 2.07 -6.91
CA SER A 170 -5.18 0.75 -6.67
C SER A 170 -4.52 0.07 -5.47
N VAL A 171 -5.25 -0.86 -4.86
CA VAL A 171 -4.72 -1.75 -3.81
C VAL A 171 -4.75 -3.17 -4.35
N LYS A 172 -3.60 -3.83 -4.36
CA LYS A 172 -3.47 -5.26 -4.65
C LYS A 172 -3.27 -6.00 -3.33
N PHE A 173 -4.27 -6.77 -2.93
CA PHE A 173 -4.15 -7.69 -1.80
C PHE A 173 -3.37 -8.92 -2.23
N VAL A 174 -2.43 -9.37 -1.40
CA VAL A 174 -1.57 -10.51 -1.67
C VAL A 174 -1.58 -11.47 -0.50
N SER A 175 -1.77 -12.75 -0.77
CA SER A 175 -1.64 -13.83 0.20
C SER A 175 -0.89 -15.01 -0.39
N HIS A 176 0.36 -15.20 0.02
CA HIS A 176 1.21 -16.35 -0.31
C HIS A 176 1.49 -17.18 0.94
N MET A 177 0.52 -17.24 1.84
CA MET A 177 0.58 -18.01 3.08
C MET A 177 0.21 -19.48 2.85
N ALA A 178 0.67 -20.35 3.72
CA ALA A 178 0.47 -21.82 3.60
C ALA A 178 -0.98 -22.23 3.35
N LEU A 179 -1.96 -21.53 3.95
CA LEU A 179 -3.39 -21.83 3.81
C LEU A 179 -4.07 -21.08 2.65
N GLN A 180 -3.41 -20.11 2.04
CA GLN A 180 -3.96 -19.25 0.97
C GLN A 180 -2.93 -18.94 -0.11
N THR A 181 -2.16 -19.91 -0.53
CA THR A 181 -1.05 -19.73 -1.48
C THR A 181 -1.55 -19.17 -2.83
N GLY A 182 -0.87 -18.12 -3.31
CA GLY A 182 -1.06 -17.56 -4.64
C GLY A 182 -2.36 -16.77 -4.84
N LYS A 183 -3.01 -16.31 -3.78
CA LYS A 183 -4.18 -15.43 -3.91
C LYS A 183 -3.75 -13.97 -4.06
N GLU A 184 -4.20 -13.35 -5.13
CA GLU A 184 -3.99 -11.94 -5.41
C GLU A 184 -5.29 -11.33 -5.94
N VAL A 185 -5.66 -10.15 -5.42
CA VAL A 185 -6.84 -9.40 -5.87
C VAL A 185 -6.51 -7.93 -5.93
N THR A 186 -6.67 -7.32 -7.10
CA THR A 186 -6.47 -5.88 -7.30
C THR A 186 -7.81 -5.16 -7.30
N LYS A 187 -7.92 -4.12 -6.48
CA LYS A 187 -9.07 -3.22 -6.42
C LYS A 187 -8.65 -1.81 -6.83
N ALA A 188 -9.25 -1.30 -7.89
CA ALA A 188 -9.01 0.06 -8.35
C ALA A 188 -9.66 1.07 -7.43
N ILE A 189 -8.97 2.20 -7.18
CA ILE A 189 -9.50 3.35 -6.46
C ILE A 189 -9.88 4.40 -7.50
N SER A 190 -11.11 4.90 -7.43
CA SER A 190 -11.59 5.94 -8.36
C SER A 190 -10.64 7.14 -8.35
N SER A 191 -10.45 7.77 -9.51
CA SER A 191 -9.69 9.01 -9.62
C SER A 191 -10.30 10.16 -8.82
N SER A 192 -11.62 10.11 -8.57
CA SER A 192 -12.37 11.06 -7.75
C SER A 192 -12.44 10.68 -6.27
N ALA A 193 -11.84 9.55 -5.86
CA ALA A 193 -11.84 9.16 -4.45
C ALA A 193 -11.01 10.14 -3.62
N PRO A 194 -11.43 10.43 -2.37
CA PRO A 194 -10.73 11.35 -1.47
C PRO A 194 -9.29 10.90 -1.18
N SER A 195 -8.50 11.78 -0.58
CA SER A 195 -7.12 11.49 -0.16
C SER A 195 -7.03 10.31 0.79
N THR A 196 -8.04 10.14 1.64
CA THR A 196 -8.19 8.99 2.54
C THR A 196 -9.35 8.12 2.02
N CYS A 197 -9.07 6.83 1.79
CA CYS A 197 -10.12 5.89 1.44
C CYS A 197 -9.86 4.51 2.06
N THR A 198 -10.94 3.74 2.26
CA THR A 198 -10.87 2.37 2.78
C THR A 198 -11.32 1.39 1.71
N VAL A 199 -10.51 0.36 1.51
CA VAL A 199 -10.76 -0.72 0.56
C VAL A 199 -10.93 -2.01 1.35
N SER A 200 -12.09 -2.67 1.23
CA SER A 200 -12.35 -3.95 1.92
C SER A 200 -11.48 -5.05 1.35
N ALA A 201 -10.95 -5.91 2.21
CA ALA A 201 -10.25 -7.12 1.77
C ALA A 201 -11.22 -8.09 1.06
N PRO A 202 -10.72 -9.05 0.25
CA PRO A 202 -11.57 -10.08 -0.35
C PRO A 202 -12.32 -10.87 0.72
N SER A 203 -13.65 -10.97 0.59
CA SER A 203 -14.52 -11.58 1.61
C SER A 203 -14.32 -13.09 1.75
N ASP A 204 -13.86 -13.74 0.67
CA ASP A 204 -13.58 -15.19 0.59
C ASP A 204 -12.22 -15.59 1.19
N TRP A 205 -11.39 -14.62 1.61
CA TRP A 205 -10.14 -14.90 2.28
C TRP A 205 -10.39 -15.38 3.72
N GLY A 206 -9.78 -16.51 4.08
CA GLY A 206 -9.84 -17.08 5.42
C GLY A 206 -8.73 -16.55 6.33
N TYR A 207 -8.67 -17.14 7.52
CA TYR A 207 -7.54 -16.92 8.42
C TYR A 207 -6.30 -17.66 7.94
N VAL A 208 -5.13 -17.06 8.16
CA VAL A 208 -3.80 -17.60 7.85
C VAL A 208 -2.92 -17.58 9.11
N THR A 209 -1.92 -18.44 9.14
CA THR A 209 -0.84 -18.42 10.14
C THR A 209 0.32 -17.56 9.68
N LYS A 210 1.30 -17.26 10.52
CA LYS A 210 2.54 -16.56 10.09
C LYS A 210 3.46 -17.41 9.19
N GLU A 211 3.06 -18.64 8.87
CA GLU A 211 3.83 -19.52 7.99
C GLU A 211 3.59 -19.19 6.53
N GLY A 212 4.56 -18.60 5.86
CA GLY A 212 4.49 -18.25 4.44
C GLY A 212 5.46 -17.14 4.08
N LEU A 213 5.27 -16.59 2.88
CA LEU A 213 6.20 -15.60 2.32
C LEU A 213 5.65 -14.17 2.40
N LEU A 214 4.36 -13.98 2.13
CA LEU A 214 3.78 -12.65 1.96
C LEU A 214 2.31 -12.64 2.42
N TYR A 215 1.94 -11.67 3.24
CA TYR A 215 0.54 -11.41 3.59
C TYR A 215 0.34 -9.91 3.81
N GLY A 216 0.02 -9.21 2.75
CA GLY A 216 0.00 -7.77 2.79
C GLY A 216 -0.70 -7.15 1.59
N VAL A 217 -0.35 -5.92 1.29
CA VAL A 217 -0.91 -5.16 0.18
C VAL A 217 0.17 -4.40 -0.56
N HIS A 218 -0.01 -4.26 -1.88
CA HIS A 218 0.65 -3.25 -2.67
C HIS A 218 -0.31 -2.09 -2.91
N PHE A 219 0.10 -0.89 -2.58
CA PHE A 219 -0.59 0.32 -2.97
C PHE A 219 0.11 0.93 -4.18
N TYR A 220 -0.56 0.87 -5.32
CA TYR A 220 -0.05 1.42 -6.58
C TYR A 220 -0.62 2.80 -6.83
N CYS A 221 0.22 3.72 -7.30
CA CYS A 221 -0.23 4.99 -7.84
C CYS A 221 0.78 5.52 -8.88
N THR A 222 0.34 6.53 -9.65
CA THR A 222 1.24 7.32 -10.50
C THR A 222 1.22 8.76 -9.99
N ALA A 223 2.36 9.24 -9.53
CA ALA A 223 2.56 10.63 -9.16
C ALA A 223 2.94 11.45 -10.39
N ASN A 224 2.21 12.53 -10.66
CA ASN A 224 2.45 13.42 -11.78
C ASN A 224 2.87 14.79 -11.25
N ARG A 225 4.12 15.19 -11.47
CA ARG A 225 4.67 16.47 -11.01
C ARG A 225 4.44 17.54 -12.07
N PRO A 226 4.16 18.80 -11.70
CA PRO A 226 4.10 19.92 -12.63
C PRO A 226 5.43 20.08 -13.36
N GLY A 227 5.40 20.03 -14.71
CA GLY A 227 6.60 20.18 -15.55
C GLY A 227 7.62 19.04 -15.45
N GLY A 228 7.29 17.94 -14.79
CA GLY A 228 8.15 16.78 -14.58
C GLY A 228 7.62 15.49 -15.21
N ASN A 229 8.42 14.43 -15.10
CA ASN A 229 8.02 13.09 -15.51
C ASN A 229 7.08 12.47 -14.45
N SER A 230 6.16 11.61 -14.90
CA SER A 230 5.35 10.79 -14.02
C SER A 230 6.21 9.69 -13.38
N GLN A 231 6.03 9.49 -12.08
CA GLN A 231 6.68 8.40 -11.32
C GLN A 231 5.63 7.36 -10.93
N LYS A 232 5.87 6.10 -11.31
CA LYS A 232 5.09 4.97 -10.80
C LYS A 232 5.62 4.59 -9.43
N ILE A 233 4.70 4.42 -8.50
CA ILE A 233 4.98 4.06 -7.11
C ILE A 233 4.28 2.73 -6.85
N ASP A 234 5.02 1.81 -6.27
CA ASP A 234 4.57 0.54 -5.72
C ASP A 234 4.99 0.51 -4.25
N PHE A 235 4.06 0.88 -3.37
CA PHE A 235 4.30 0.88 -1.94
C PHE A 235 3.76 -0.43 -1.35
N TYR A 236 4.66 -1.27 -0.85
CA TYR A 236 4.35 -2.58 -0.29
C TYR A 236 4.30 -2.53 1.23
N HIS A 237 3.24 -3.08 1.81
CA HIS A 237 3.06 -3.22 3.25
C HIS A 237 2.73 -4.67 3.58
N ASP A 238 3.68 -5.39 4.20
CA ASP A 238 3.49 -6.74 4.74
C ASP A 238 2.99 -6.66 6.18
N LEU A 239 2.02 -7.52 6.52
CA LEU A 239 1.49 -7.58 7.88
C LEU A 239 2.47 -8.23 8.87
N PHE A 240 3.47 -8.98 8.38
CA PHE A 240 4.32 -9.83 9.22
C PHE A 240 5.82 -9.50 9.16
N GLU A 241 6.21 -8.48 8.42
CA GLU A 241 7.58 -7.94 8.42
C GLU A 241 7.83 -6.90 9.51
#